data_c2791483bf74f9a198951c3b012edea9
#
_entry.id   c2791483bf74f9a198951c3b012edea9
#
_cell.length_a   1.000
_cell.length_b   1.000
_cell.length_c   1.000
_cell.angle_alpha   90.00
_cell.angle_beta   90.00
_cell.angle_gamma   90.00
#
_symmetry.space_group_name_H-M   'P 1'
#
loop_
_entity.id
_entity.type
_entity.pdbx_description
1 polymer ?
#
loop_
_entity_poly.entity_id
_entity_poly.type
_entity_poly.pdbx_seq_one_letter_code
_entity_poly.pdbx_strand_id
1 'polypeptide(L)'
;MKPYPCLWLLSTVFALAGSICAPAAEECSSCMLPPSRDPVVGTSERPDPAMEPVRVDTRPAEKYRLANLDYGMTIGIEQTPGGRIWCCWVAGGDDADAYFLLAWSDDRGETWSDTKAVIDPHDATLPEKRRTIVGNLWCDPDGRLWLFYDVAMTYYDGRGGTWATVCRNPDGRKPRWSEPQYIGIGFTLNKPTVLSNGEWILPQSLWERGVIDILLDDGRKQNVYHDAWHEYDSLRRANVFISSDKGRSWRLHAGIAVPGQRHDENMVIERRDGSLAMTVRSKAGWIYRSLSYDKGRTWSAPEEWQPHVNSRHFIRRLADGRLLLVRHGMTDEQTPKRSHLRAFISEDDGITWQGGLLLDERQGISYPDGFESSDGYIYISYDRNRSKDGEILLARFTPDDVLRGEIVSPRGVLRKIISTPGRIKTHRSKTR
;
A
#
# COMPACT_ATOMS: atom_id res chain seq x y z
N MET A 1 -41.37 -65.16 7.41
CA MET A 1 -42.39 -65.49 8.40
C MET A 1 -42.65 -64.25 9.25
N LYS A 2 -43.91 -63.93 9.31
CA LYS A 2 -44.61 -62.82 10.02
C LYS A 2 -44.31 -62.69 11.53
N PRO A 3 -44.95 -61.72 12.21
CA PRO A 3 -44.81 -60.26 12.34
C PRO A 3 -45.00 -59.79 13.83
N TYR A 4 -44.80 -58.49 14.04
CA TYR A 4 -45.42 -57.49 15.00
C TYR A 4 -45.85 -57.93 16.43
N PRO A 5 -46.07 -56.99 17.45
CA PRO A 5 -46.57 -55.62 17.27
C PRO A 5 -46.03 -54.55 18.20
N CYS A 6 -46.45 -53.28 17.90
CA CYS A 6 -46.46 -52.05 18.64
C CYS A 6 -46.96 -52.11 20.11
N LEU A 7 -46.44 -51.23 20.96
CA LEU A 7 -47.23 -50.66 22.08
C LEU A 7 -46.88 -49.16 22.23
N TRP A 8 -47.94 -48.36 22.18
CA TRP A 8 -47.95 -46.94 22.47
C TRP A 8 -47.93 -46.72 23.98
N LEU A 9 -47.19 -45.72 24.46
CA LEU A 9 -47.45 -45.08 25.74
C LEU A 9 -47.33 -43.57 25.58
N LEU A 10 -48.49 -42.93 25.63
CA LEU A 10 -48.65 -41.49 25.85
C LEU A 10 -48.18 -41.13 27.26
N SER A 11 -47.32 -40.11 27.37
CA SER A 11 -47.15 -39.38 28.62
C SER A 11 -47.11 -37.89 28.29
N THR A 12 -48.20 -37.24 28.60
CA THR A 12 -48.41 -35.82 28.73
C THR A 12 -47.52 -35.25 29.84
N VAL A 13 -46.64 -34.32 29.52
CA VAL A 13 -45.98 -33.45 30.50
C VAL A 13 -46.14 -32.01 30.10
N PHE A 14 -46.62 -31.25 31.02
CA PHE A 14 -46.94 -29.83 31.03
C PHE A 14 -45.83 -28.93 30.50
N ALA A 15 -46.22 -27.97 29.66
CA ALA A 15 -45.43 -26.82 29.29
C ALA A 15 -45.32 -25.85 30.48
N LEU A 16 -44.12 -25.63 30.97
CA LEU A 16 -43.73 -24.44 31.72
C LEU A 16 -42.94 -23.56 30.80
N ALA A 17 -43.57 -22.49 30.37
CA ALA A 17 -42.93 -21.39 29.67
C ALA A 17 -42.01 -20.64 30.64
N GLY A 18 -40.75 -20.97 30.65
CA GLY A 18 -39.69 -20.16 31.24
C GLY A 18 -39.08 -19.25 30.14
N SER A 19 -39.46 -17.98 30.14
CA SER A 19 -38.75 -16.95 29.37
C SER A 19 -37.31 -16.87 29.86
N ILE A 20 -36.41 -17.44 29.11
CA ILE A 20 -34.99 -17.15 29.26
C ILE A 20 -34.73 -15.85 28.49
N CYS A 21 -34.71 -14.73 29.22
CA CYS A 21 -34.08 -13.51 28.72
C CYS A 21 -32.64 -13.85 28.34
N ALA A 22 -32.31 -13.74 27.07
CA ALA A 22 -30.95 -13.62 26.64
C ALA A 22 -30.34 -12.35 27.29
N PRO A 23 -29.13 -12.41 27.84
CA PRO A 23 -28.50 -11.20 28.31
C PRO A 23 -28.33 -10.26 27.10
N ALA A 24 -28.85 -9.03 27.25
CA ALA A 24 -28.56 -7.95 26.34
C ALA A 24 -27.03 -7.86 26.17
N ALA A 25 -26.56 -7.90 24.92
CA ALA A 25 -25.19 -7.58 24.63
C ALA A 25 -24.97 -6.16 25.19
N GLU A 26 -24.18 -6.04 26.24
CA GLU A 26 -23.63 -4.75 26.64
C GLU A 26 -22.87 -4.20 25.42
N GLU A 27 -23.41 -3.16 24.82
CA GLU A 27 -22.72 -2.36 23.84
C GLU A 27 -21.42 -1.87 24.52
N CYS A 28 -20.31 -2.41 24.08
CA CYS A 28 -19.00 -1.97 24.51
C CYS A 28 -18.79 -0.53 23.98
N SER A 29 -19.25 0.45 24.74
CA SER A 29 -19.15 1.88 24.44
C SER A 29 -17.68 2.39 24.43
N SER A 30 -16.71 1.51 24.69
CA SER A 30 -15.27 1.84 24.74
C SER A 30 -14.53 1.64 23.42
N CYS A 31 -15.21 1.16 22.35
CA CYS A 31 -14.56 0.97 21.03
C CYS A 31 -14.86 2.07 20.00
N MET A 32 -15.69 3.04 20.34
CA MET A 32 -15.77 4.25 19.52
C MET A 32 -14.61 5.16 19.92
N LEU A 33 -13.63 5.27 19.03
CA LEU A 33 -12.73 6.43 19.08
C LEU A 33 -13.62 7.68 19.10
N PRO A 34 -13.32 8.67 19.96
CA PRO A 34 -14.02 9.94 19.91
C PRO A 34 -14.02 10.41 18.46
N PRO A 35 -15.10 11.06 17.97
CA PRO A 35 -15.13 11.57 16.61
C PRO A 35 -13.83 12.32 16.41
N SER A 36 -13.04 11.88 15.41
CA SER A 36 -11.73 12.44 15.15
C SER A 36 -11.95 13.95 15.04
N ARG A 37 -11.58 14.69 16.05
CA ARG A 37 -11.18 16.04 15.82
C ARG A 37 -9.88 15.86 15.04
N ASP A 38 -10.00 15.84 13.70
CA ASP A 38 -8.86 16.13 12.87
C ASP A 38 -8.21 17.34 13.54
N PRO A 39 -6.92 17.33 13.81
CA PRO A 39 -6.28 18.49 14.38
C PRO A 39 -6.74 19.65 13.53
N VAL A 40 -7.50 20.57 14.12
CA VAL A 40 -8.05 21.72 13.40
C VAL A 40 -6.82 22.46 12.91
N VAL A 41 -6.51 22.26 11.63
CA VAL A 41 -5.52 23.07 10.93
C VAL A 41 -6.09 24.48 10.94
N GLY A 42 -5.63 25.30 11.87
CA GLY A 42 -5.99 26.68 11.87
C GLY A 42 -6.44 27.26 13.20
N THR A 43 -5.50 27.42 14.10
CA THR A 43 -5.48 28.57 15.01
C THR A 43 -4.13 29.24 14.87
N SER A 44 -4.09 30.46 14.33
CA SER A 44 -3.10 31.56 14.38
C SER A 44 -1.59 31.30 14.60
N GLU A 45 -1.15 30.07 14.85
CA GLU A 45 0.22 29.62 14.88
C GLU A 45 0.60 29.08 13.49
N ARG A 46 1.85 29.18 13.10
CA ARG A 46 2.34 28.66 11.81
C ARG A 46 1.83 27.23 11.62
N PRO A 47 1.24 26.88 10.45
CA PRO A 47 0.80 25.51 10.20
C PRO A 47 1.98 24.57 10.44
N ASP A 48 1.68 23.38 11.01
CA ASP A 48 2.67 22.34 11.23
C ASP A 48 3.32 21.93 9.91
N PRO A 49 4.64 22.05 9.71
CA PRO A 49 5.28 21.72 8.45
C PRO A 49 5.02 20.30 7.96
N ALA A 50 4.84 19.32 8.88
CA ALA A 50 4.46 17.97 8.52
C ALA A 50 3.02 17.85 7.97
N MET A 51 2.21 18.90 8.18
CA MET A 51 0.81 18.95 7.74
C MET A 51 0.57 19.98 6.63
N GLU A 52 1.63 20.55 6.06
CA GLU A 52 1.51 21.43 4.91
C GLU A 52 1.50 20.66 3.60
N PRO A 53 0.59 20.99 2.66
CA PRO A 53 0.53 20.35 1.37
C PRO A 53 1.76 20.65 0.51
N VAL A 54 2.09 19.69 -0.37
CA VAL A 54 3.12 19.86 -1.39
C VAL A 54 2.46 19.73 -2.76
N ARG A 55 2.59 20.75 -3.61
CA ARG A 55 2.03 20.72 -4.96
C ARG A 55 2.92 19.93 -5.92
N VAL A 56 2.28 19.28 -6.89
CA VAL A 56 3.01 18.64 -7.99
C VAL A 56 3.68 19.71 -8.85
N ASP A 57 5.00 19.65 -8.96
CA ASP A 57 5.72 20.43 -9.97
C ASP A 57 5.73 19.66 -11.31
N THR A 58 5.09 20.22 -12.33
CA THR A 58 5.02 19.66 -13.69
C THR A 58 6.06 20.24 -14.65
N ARG A 59 6.99 21.04 -14.13
CA ARG A 59 8.13 21.60 -14.84
C ARG A 59 9.43 21.35 -14.07
N PRO A 60 9.77 20.07 -13.83
CA PRO A 60 10.89 19.71 -12.97
C PRO A 60 12.18 20.34 -13.45
N ALA A 61 12.96 20.84 -12.48
CA ALA A 61 14.30 21.39 -12.75
C ALA A 61 15.27 20.29 -13.21
N GLU A 62 16.40 20.70 -13.78
CA GLU A 62 17.44 19.80 -14.33
C GLU A 62 17.93 18.75 -13.30
N LYS A 63 17.98 19.11 -12.01
CA LYS A 63 18.41 18.19 -10.94
C LYS A 63 17.56 16.92 -10.83
N TYR A 64 16.31 16.95 -11.31
CA TYR A 64 15.36 15.82 -11.26
C TYR A 64 15.36 14.93 -12.51
N ARG A 65 16.21 15.21 -13.50
CA ARG A 65 16.33 14.33 -14.68
C ARG A 65 16.90 12.98 -14.29
N LEU A 66 16.45 11.91 -14.96
CA LEU A 66 16.88 10.55 -14.69
C LEU A 66 18.41 10.38 -14.63
N ALA A 67 19.13 11.08 -15.50
CA ALA A 67 20.58 11.07 -15.54
C ALA A 67 21.27 11.64 -14.28
N ASN A 68 20.55 12.39 -13.46
CA ASN A 68 21.07 13.06 -12.26
C ASN A 68 20.67 12.37 -10.96
N LEU A 69 19.87 11.30 -11.02
CA LEU A 69 19.41 10.56 -9.85
C LEU A 69 20.51 9.66 -9.28
N ASP A 70 20.39 9.33 -8.02
CA ASP A 70 21.32 8.50 -7.25
C ASP A 70 20.65 7.41 -6.43
N TYR A 71 19.30 7.34 -6.47
CA TYR A 71 18.49 6.41 -5.70
C TYR A 71 17.21 6.04 -6.47
N GLY A 72 16.68 4.84 -6.22
CA GLY A 72 15.40 4.40 -6.79
C GLY A 72 14.67 3.41 -5.89
N MET A 73 13.46 3.78 -5.44
CA MET A 73 12.55 2.89 -4.70
C MET A 73 11.14 3.00 -5.29
N THR A 74 10.58 1.89 -5.75
CA THR A 74 9.24 1.85 -6.34
C THR A 74 8.17 2.31 -5.35
N ILE A 75 7.26 3.16 -5.83
CA ILE A 75 6.06 3.59 -5.12
C ILE A 75 4.83 2.99 -5.78
N GLY A 76 4.63 3.23 -7.08
CA GLY A 76 3.48 2.69 -7.77
C GLY A 76 3.52 2.86 -9.29
N ILE A 77 2.71 2.06 -9.95
CA ILE A 77 2.50 2.08 -11.40
C ILE A 77 1.01 1.98 -11.70
N GLU A 78 0.51 2.74 -12.68
CA GLU A 78 -0.91 2.71 -13.03
C GLU A 78 -1.13 3.09 -14.50
N GLN A 79 -2.17 2.51 -15.13
CA GLN A 79 -2.60 2.85 -16.48
C GLN A 79 -3.84 3.72 -16.45
N THR A 80 -3.85 4.74 -17.28
CA THR A 80 -4.99 5.63 -17.48
C THR A 80 -5.84 5.21 -18.68
N PRO A 81 -7.10 5.65 -18.81
CA PRO A 81 -8.01 5.20 -19.87
C PRO A 81 -7.49 5.40 -21.30
N GLY A 82 -6.65 6.41 -21.56
CA GLY A 82 -6.01 6.62 -22.85
C GLY A 82 -4.85 5.68 -23.14
N GLY A 83 -4.52 4.78 -22.22
CA GLY A 83 -3.46 3.77 -22.36
C GLY A 83 -2.09 4.21 -21.88
N ARG A 84 -1.93 5.48 -21.43
CA ARG A 84 -0.68 5.94 -20.84
C ARG A 84 -0.42 5.19 -19.52
N ILE A 85 0.81 4.75 -19.32
CA ILE A 85 1.25 4.14 -18.08
C ILE A 85 2.09 5.15 -17.30
N TRP A 86 1.67 5.47 -16.08
CA TRP A 86 2.41 6.30 -15.14
C TRP A 86 3.17 5.44 -14.15
N CYS A 87 4.40 5.83 -13.84
CA CYS A 87 5.21 5.22 -12.80
C CYS A 87 5.71 6.29 -11.84
N CYS A 88 5.66 6.01 -10.53
CA CYS A 88 6.16 6.86 -9.46
C CYS A 88 7.19 6.10 -8.63
N TRP A 89 8.29 6.78 -8.28
CA TRP A 89 9.32 6.24 -7.39
C TRP A 89 9.96 7.33 -6.55
N VAL A 90 10.61 6.91 -5.47
CA VAL A 90 11.40 7.78 -4.59
C VAL A 90 12.80 7.95 -5.17
N ALA A 91 13.30 9.16 -5.13
CA ALA A 91 14.70 9.51 -5.28
C ALA A 91 15.21 10.23 -4.03
N GLY A 92 16.52 10.52 -3.98
CA GLY A 92 17.17 11.20 -2.85
C GLY A 92 17.62 10.26 -1.74
N GLY A 93 16.83 9.28 -1.35
CA GLY A 93 17.18 8.30 -0.30
C GLY A 93 15.96 7.62 0.31
N ASP A 94 16.20 6.61 1.16
CA ASP A 94 15.22 6.06 2.11
C ASP A 94 15.46 6.76 3.46
N ASP A 95 15.37 8.08 3.46
CA ASP A 95 15.72 8.95 4.58
C ASP A 95 15.05 10.34 4.43
N ALA A 96 15.57 11.35 5.12
CA ALA A 96 15.03 12.70 5.10
C ALA A 96 15.24 13.45 3.76
N ASP A 97 16.02 12.89 2.84
CA ASP A 97 16.25 13.45 1.50
C ASP A 97 15.26 12.89 0.44
N ALA A 98 14.27 12.11 0.85
CA ALA A 98 13.31 11.47 -0.03
C ALA A 98 12.33 12.46 -0.68
N TYR A 99 12.10 12.28 -1.98
CA TYR A 99 11.08 12.97 -2.77
C TYR A 99 10.57 12.08 -3.90
N PHE A 100 9.40 12.39 -4.48
CA PHE A 100 8.79 11.59 -5.56
C PHE A 100 9.09 12.14 -6.94
N LEU A 101 9.31 11.21 -7.85
CA LEU A 101 9.39 11.44 -9.29
C LEU A 101 8.33 10.63 -10.03
N LEU A 102 7.78 11.23 -11.08
CA LEU A 102 6.83 10.59 -11.98
C LEU A 102 7.35 10.66 -13.43
N ALA A 103 7.26 9.52 -14.10
CA ALA A 103 7.44 9.42 -15.54
C ALA A 103 6.28 8.64 -16.17
N TRP A 104 6.17 8.65 -17.49
CA TRP A 104 5.17 7.86 -18.18
C TRP A 104 5.72 7.18 -19.43
N SER A 105 4.97 6.18 -19.87
CA SER A 105 5.10 5.49 -21.15
C SER A 105 3.81 5.62 -21.95
N ASP A 106 3.92 5.93 -23.24
CA ASP A 106 2.79 5.98 -24.17
C ASP A 106 2.78 4.76 -25.13
N ASP A 107 3.68 3.80 -24.93
CA ASP A 107 3.91 2.63 -25.79
C ASP A 107 3.89 1.31 -25.01
N ARG A 108 3.02 1.19 -24.00
CA ARG A 108 2.85 -0.03 -23.18
C ARG A 108 4.10 -0.43 -22.39
N GLY A 109 4.90 0.55 -21.96
CA GLY A 109 6.10 0.32 -21.16
C GLY A 109 7.33 -0.05 -22.00
N GLU A 110 7.30 0.11 -23.33
CA GLU A 110 8.45 -0.14 -24.17
C GLU A 110 9.51 0.93 -23.98
N THR A 111 9.12 2.20 -23.97
CA THR A 111 9.99 3.33 -23.65
C THR A 111 9.38 4.21 -22.56
N TRP A 112 10.22 4.92 -21.83
CA TRP A 112 9.82 5.79 -20.73
C TRP A 112 10.32 7.21 -20.94
N SER A 113 9.50 8.16 -20.57
CA SER A 113 9.87 9.57 -20.59
C SER A 113 10.93 9.88 -19.53
N ASP A 114 11.64 10.98 -19.68
CA ASP A 114 12.31 11.63 -18.56
C ASP A 114 11.28 12.11 -17.52
N THR A 115 11.74 12.52 -16.33
CA THR A 115 10.87 13.01 -15.25
C THR A 115 9.86 14.06 -15.75
N LYS A 116 8.61 13.83 -15.50
CA LYS A 116 7.47 14.68 -15.93
C LYS A 116 6.85 15.48 -14.82
N ALA A 117 6.92 14.95 -13.61
CA ALA A 117 6.39 15.61 -12.43
C ALA A 117 7.19 15.23 -11.18
N VAL A 118 7.17 16.09 -10.18
CA VAL A 118 7.90 15.95 -8.91
C VAL A 118 6.99 16.34 -7.76
N ILE A 119 7.06 15.60 -6.66
CA ILE A 119 6.64 16.02 -5.34
C ILE A 119 7.92 16.14 -4.50
N ASP A 120 8.38 17.35 -4.27
CA ASP A 120 9.56 17.62 -3.44
C ASP A 120 9.14 18.52 -2.28
N PRO A 121 9.05 17.99 -1.05
CA PRO A 121 8.63 18.74 0.12
C PRO A 121 9.74 19.56 0.78
N HIS A 122 10.97 19.47 0.28
CA HIS A 122 12.11 20.13 0.90
C HIS A 122 11.93 21.65 0.93
N ASP A 123 12.13 22.22 2.11
CA ASP A 123 12.08 23.65 2.38
C ASP A 123 13.30 24.04 3.22
N ALA A 124 14.21 24.79 2.62
CA ALA A 124 15.44 25.24 3.27
C ALA A 124 15.21 26.26 4.42
N THR A 125 14.01 26.78 4.57
CA THR A 125 13.65 27.70 5.67
C THR A 125 13.29 26.98 6.96
N LEU A 126 13.05 25.66 6.90
CA LEU A 126 12.72 24.84 8.06
C LEU A 126 14.01 24.39 8.78
N PRO A 127 13.96 24.24 10.10
CA PRO A 127 15.12 23.77 10.88
C PRO A 127 15.44 22.30 10.60
N GLU A 128 14.47 21.53 10.15
CA GLU A 128 14.58 20.12 9.82
C GLU A 128 13.97 19.83 8.45
N LYS A 129 14.49 18.82 7.76
CA LYS A 129 14.01 18.44 6.45
C LYS A 129 12.60 17.83 6.51
N ARG A 130 11.77 18.21 5.58
CA ARG A 130 10.54 17.48 5.22
C ARG A 130 10.87 16.47 4.13
N ARG A 131 10.12 15.38 4.12
CA ARG A 131 10.29 14.35 3.09
C ARG A 131 8.95 13.78 2.63
N THR A 132 8.93 13.13 1.44
CA THR A 132 7.89 12.22 1.01
C THR A 132 8.52 10.91 0.58
N ILE A 133 8.07 9.78 1.14
CA ILE A 133 8.72 8.49 0.96
C ILE A 133 7.73 7.35 0.68
N VAL A 134 6.46 7.51 1.05
CA VAL A 134 5.41 6.53 0.80
C VAL A 134 4.20 7.18 0.15
N GLY A 135 3.55 6.42 -0.72
CA GLY A 135 2.41 6.86 -1.50
C GLY A 135 2.01 5.84 -2.54
N ASN A 136 1.10 6.17 -3.44
CA ASN A 136 0.80 5.34 -4.60
C ASN A 136 0.09 6.12 -5.71
N LEU A 137 0.15 5.56 -6.91
CA LEU A 137 -0.69 5.95 -8.05
C LEU A 137 -1.91 5.05 -8.13
N TRP A 138 -3.05 5.62 -8.48
CA TRP A 138 -4.28 4.87 -8.69
C TRP A 138 -5.18 5.58 -9.70
N CYS A 139 -5.65 4.84 -10.69
CA CYS A 139 -6.68 5.32 -11.60
C CYS A 139 -8.05 4.89 -11.07
N ASP A 140 -8.92 5.87 -10.78
CA ASP A 140 -10.25 5.58 -10.27
C ASP A 140 -11.22 5.18 -11.39
N PRO A 141 -12.43 4.66 -11.06
CA PRO A 141 -13.41 4.25 -12.06
C PRO A 141 -13.91 5.37 -12.99
N ASP A 142 -13.73 6.62 -12.60
CA ASP A 142 -14.08 7.79 -13.44
C ASP A 142 -12.88 8.20 -14.35
N GLY A 143 -11.79 7.45 -14.37
CA GLY A 143 -10.60 7.68 -15.20
C GLY A 143 -9.68 8.79 -14.71
N ARG A 144 -9.81 9.20 -13.45
CA ARG A 144 -8.94 10.21 -12.86
C ARG A 144 -7.71 9.52 -12.25
N LEU A 145 -6.52 10.06 -12.49
CA LEU A 145 -5.30 9.57 -11.86
C LEU A 145 -5.07 10.27 -10.53
N TRP A 146 -5.06 9.49 -9.46
CA TRP A 146 -4.74 9.90 -8.10
C TRP A 146 -3.26 9.65 -7.82
N LEU A 147 -2.62 10.60 -7.16
CA LEU A 147 -1.33 10.42 -6.52
C LEU A 147 -1.54 10.64 -5.02
N PHE A 148 -1.44 9.57 -4.24
CA PHE A 148 -1.32 9.63 -2.79
C PHE A 148 0.15 9.81 -2.45
N TYR A 149 0.45 10.64 -1.45
CA TYR A 149 1.80 10.86 -0.95
C TYR A 149 1.76 11.24 0.52
N ASP A 150 2.83 11.00 1.23
CA ASP A 150 2.99 11.41 2.61
C ASP A 150 3.80 12.71 2.72
N VAL A 151 3.64 13.38 3.85
CA VAL A 151 4.58 14.40 4.31
C VAL A 151 4.93 14.11 5.75
N ALA A 152 6.21 14.07 6.07
CA ALA A 152 6.73 13.92 7.42
C ALA A 152 8.03 14.69 7.60
N MET A 153 8.42 14.92 8.87
CA MET A 153 9.67 15.57 9.22
C MET A 153 10.78 14.55 9.41
N THR A 154 11.99 14.91 9.08
CA THR A 154 13.18 14.04 9.16
C THR A 154 12.98 12.72 8.39
N TYR A 155 13.56 11.60 8.82
CA TYR A 155 13.09 10.29 8.36
C TYR A 155 11.69 10.01 8.89
N TYR A 156 11.50 10.14 10.20
CA TYR A 156 10.22 10.01 10.88
C TYR A 156 10.31 10.54 12.32
N ASP A 157 9.61 11.61 12.61
CA ASP A 157 9.57 12.24 13.94
C ASP A 157 8.42 11.71 14.82
N GLY A 158 7.65 10.73 14.32
CA GLY A 158 6.54 10.10 15.06
C GLY A 158 5.16 10.48 14.55
N ARG A 159 5.06 11.40 13.58
CA ARG A 159 3.82 11.81 12.92
C ARG A 159 4.02 12.00 11.43
N GLY A 160 2.92 12.15 10.71
CA GLY A 160 2.89 12.48 9.29
C GLY A 160 1.48 12.45 8.76
N GLY A 161 1.27 13.09 7.64
CA GLY A 161 -0.01 13.18 6.96
C GLY A 161 -0.01 12.53 5.59
N THR A 162 -1.09 11.84 5.27
CA THR A 162 -1.39 11.40 3.92
C THR A 162 -2.12 12.50 3.17
N TRP A 163 -1.66 12.81 1.98
CA TRP A 163 -2.22 13.75 1.04
C TRP A 163 -2.58 13.06 -0.27
N ALA A 164 -3.50 13.64 -1.02
CA ALA A 164 -3.80 13.21 -2.38
C ALA A 164 -3.92 14.41 -3.32
N THR A 165 -3.50 14.22 -4.56
CA THR A 165 -3.78 15.13 -5.67
C THR A 165 -4.30 14.35 -6.86
N VAL A 166 -5.12 14.98 -7.70
CA VAL A 166 -5.87 14.30 -8.76
C VAL A 166 -5.62 14.96 -10.10
N CYS A 167 -5.17 14.15 -11.07
CA CYS A 167 -5.09 14.57 -12.46
C CYS A 167 -6.33 14.11 -13.23
N ARG A 168 -7.12 15.06 -13.77
CA ARG A 168 -8.34 14.79 -14.53
C ARG A 168 -8.11 14.58 -16.03
N ASN A 169 -6.92 14.89 -16.51
CA ASN A 169 -6.50 14.73 -17.91
C ASN A 169 -5.14 14.04 -18.01
N PRO A 170 -4.99 12.83 -17.40
CA PRO A 170 -3.68 12.18 -17.26
C PRO A 170 -3.06 11.77 -18.60
N ASP A 171 -3.87 11.57 -19.65
CA ASP A 171 -3.42 11.25 -21.01
C ASP A 171 -3.11 12.50 -21.86
N GLY A 172 -3.34 13.67 -21.31
CA GLY A 172 -3.10 14.93 -22.02
C GLY A 172 -1.60 15.24 -22.20
N ARG A 173 -1.29 16.11 -23.16
CA ARG A 173 0.10 16.58 -23.35
C ARG A 173 0.63 17.39 -22.15
N LYS A 174 -0.27 18.05 -21.42
CA LYS A 174 0.03 18.85 -20.21
C LYS A 174 -0.94 18.41 -19.11
N PRO A 175 -0.64 17.33 -18.39
CA PRO A 175 -1.45 16.87 -17.27
C PRO A 175 -1.58 17.97 -16.21
N ARG A 176 -2.79 18.13 -15.67
CA ARG A 176 -3.09 19.16 -14.65
C ARG A 176 -3.53 18.46 -13.38
N TRP A 177 -2.78 18.72 -12.32
CA TRP A 177 -3.04 18.20 -11.00
C TRP A 177 -3.88 19.19 -10.19
N SER A 178 -4.78 18.67 -9.35
CA SER A 178 -5.55 19.47 -8.41
C SER A 178 -4.67 20.05 -7.31
N GLU A 179 -5.22 21.02 -6.57
CA GLU A 179 -4.69 21.33 -5.24
C GLU A 179 -4.69 20.05 -4.40
N PRO A 180 -3.68 19.86 -3.52
CA PRO A 180 -3.62 18.73 -2.62
C PRO A 180 -4.79 18.70 -1.64
N GLN A 181 -5.33 17.51 -1.41
CA GLN A 181 -6.35 17.24 -0.41
C GLN A 181 -5.71 16.47 0.74
N TYR A 182 -5.90 16.93 1.97
CA TYR A 182 -5.53 16.19 3.15
C TYR A 182 -6.47 15.00 3.36
N ILE A 183 -5.91 13.81 3.56
CA ILE A 183 -6.66 12.58 3.80
C ILE A 183 -6.72 12.28 5.31
N GLY A 184 -5.61 12.40 6.02
CA GLY A 184 -5.55 12.19 7.47
C GLY A 184 -4.15 11.85 7.97
N ILE A 185 -4.04 11.66 9.29
CA ILE A 185 -2.81 11.23 9.96
C ILE A 185 -2.47 9.81 9.56
N GLY A 186 -1.18 9.56 9.28
CA GLY A 186 -0.61 8.28 8.90
C GLY A 186 -0.20 8.23 7.44
N PHE A 187 0.12 7.04 6.95
CA PHE A 187 0.74 6.80 5.67
C PHE A 187 0.00 5.72 4.89
N THR A 188 0.06 5.79 3.57
CA THR A 188 -0.42 4.73 2.67
C THR A 188 0.62 4.45 1.60
N LEU A 189 0.88 3.17 1.33
CA LEU A 189 1.73 2.71 0.23
C LEU A 189 0.95 1.90 -0.79
N ASN A 190 -0.35 1.75 -0.60
CA ASN A 190 -1.19 0.87 -1.42
C ASN A 190 -2.40 1.59 -2.00
N LYS A 191 -2.91 1.00 -3.10
CA LYS A 191 -4.04 1.56 -3.85
C LYS A 191 -5.36 1.39 -3.11
N PRO A 192 -6.32 2.29 -3.27
CA PRO A 192 -7.69 2.05 -2.86
C PRO A 192 -8.29 0.81 -3.53
N THR A 193 -9.22 0.18 -2.84
CA THR A 193 -10.14 -0.82 -3.38
C THR A 193 -11.54 -0.21 -3.46
N VAL A 194 -12.16 -0.29 -4.63
CA VAL A 194 -13.57 0.05 -4.81
C VAL A 194 -14.40 -1.15 -4.40
N LEU A 195 -15.27 -0.96 -3.42
CA LEU A 195 -16.12 -2.02 -2.89
C LEU A 195 -17.41 -2.18 -3.71
N SER A 196 -18.02 -3.35 -3.63
CA SER A 196 -19.27 -3.65 -4.33
C SER A 196 -20.45 -2.73 -3.97
N ASN A 197 -20.41 -2.09 -2.80
CA ASN A 197 -21.38 -1.09 -2.37
C ASN A 197 -21.07 0.34 -2.87
N GLY A 198 -19.99 0.51 -3.65
CA GLY A 198 -19.54 1.80 -4.20
C GLY A 198 -18.66 2.63 -3.28
N GLU A 199 -18.43 2.21 -2.05
CA GLU A 199 -17.45 2.85 -1.16
C GLU A 199 -16.02 2.54 -1.64
N TRP A 200 -15.12 3.45 -1.33
CA TRP A 200 -13.68 3.27 -1.56
C TRP A 200 -12.99 3.05 -0.23
N ILE A 201 -12.13 2.05 -0.15
CA ILE A 201 -11.35 1.76 1.04
C ILE A 201 -9.86 1.90 0.74
N LEU A 202 -9.18 2.77 1.50
CA LEU A 202 -7.75 3.06 1.37
C LEU A 202 -7.03 2.52 2.61
N PRO A 203 -6.11 1.56 2.46
CA PRO A 203 -5.27 1.10 3.57
C PRO A 203 -4.40 2.24 4.10
N GLN A 204 -4.25 2.30 5.42
CA GLN A 204 -3.48 3.36 6.10
C GLN A 204 -2.83 2.80 7.36
N SER A 205 -1.68 3.34 7.74
CA SER A 205 -1.02 3.03 9.01
C SER A 205 -0.15 4.20 9.45
N LEU A 206 -0.15 4.51 10.72
CA LEU A 206 0.94 5.31 11.27
C LEU A 206 2.05 4.34 11.72
N TRP A 207 3.31 4.67 11.45
CA TRP A 207 4.42 3.79 11.79
C TRP A 207 4.60 3.64 13.30
N GLU A 208 5.11 2.48 13.74
CA GLU A 208 5.34 2.21 15.15
C GLU A 208 6.39 3.16 15.76
N ARG A 209 6.34 3.35 17.07
CA ARG A 209 7.28 4.20 17.82
C ARG A 209 8.73 3.80 17.64
N GLY A 210 9.02 2.51 17.54
CA GLY A 210 10.39 2.01 17.34
C GLY A 210 11.02 2.40 15.99
N VAL A 211 10.27 3.11 15.11
CA VAL A 211 10.77 3.69 13.87
C VAL A 211 11.10 5.18 14.04
N ILE A 212 10.65 5.81 15.14
CA ILE A 212 10.91 7.23 15.42
C ILE A 212 12.40 7.40 15.68
N ASP A 213 13.10 8.04 14.75
CA ASP A 213 14.55 8.15 14.78
C ASP A 213 15.01 9.32 13.91
N ILE A 214 16.01 10.03 14.35
CA ILE A 214 16.74 11.00 13.56
C ILE A 214 18.13 10.44 13.28
N LEU A 215 18.48 10.39 11.98
CA LEU A 215 19.87 10.22 11.58
C LEU A 215 20.56 11.57 11.67
N LEU A 216 21.53 11.68 12.56
CA LEU A 216 22.42 12.82 12.58
C LEU A 216 23.39 12.78 11.40
N ASP A 217 23.96 13.95 11.02
CA ASP A 217 24.93 14.08 9.93
C ASP A 217 26.17 13.18 10.11
N ASP A 218 26.49 12.83 11.36
CA ASP A 218 27.58 11.89 11.70
C ASP A 218 27.15 10.41 11.68
N GLY A 219 25.90 10.14 11.27
CA GLY A 219 25.35 8.79 11.15
C GLY A 219 24.86 8.17 12.46
N ARG A 220 24.91 8.89 13.57
CA ARG A 220 24.30 8.45 14.82
C ARG A 220 22.77 8.64 14.74
N LYS A 221 22.05 7.70 15.34
CA LYS A 221 20.61 7.82 15.54
C LYS A 221 20.35 8.59 16.83
N GLN A 222 19.54 9.62 16.73
CA GLN A 222 19.07 10.35 17.91
C GLN A 222 17.54 10.28 17.95
N ASN A 223 17.03 9.66 18.99
CA ASN A 223 15.60 9.47 19.19
C ASN A 223 15.01 10.61 20.04
N VAL A 224 15.11 11.84 19.55
CA VAL A 224 14.63 13.02 20.28
C VAL A 224 13.12 13.13 20.35
N TYR A 225 12.40 12.46 19.44
CA TYR A 225 10.93 12.47 19.37
C TYR A 225 10.30 11.21 19.95
N HIS A 226 11.09 10.35 20.63
CA HIS A 226 10.58 9.09 21.15
C HIS A 226 9.36 9.26 22.06
N ASP A 227 9.34 10.29 22.87
CA ASP A 227 8.26 10.59 23.83
C ASP A 227 7.27 11.66 23.31
N ALA A 228 7.36 12.03 22.03
CA ALA A 228 6.41 12.93 21.40
C ALA A 228 5.20 12.18 20.77
N TRP A 229 4.10 12.91 20.54
CA TRP A 229 2.97 12.47 19.71
C TRP A 229 2.25 11.21 20.23
N HIS A 230 2.13 11.06 21.56
CA HIS A 230 1.41 9.93 22.19
C HIS A 230 -0.09 9.93 21.85
N GLU A 231 -0.66 11.09 21.54
CA GLU A 231 -2.06 11.23 21.09
C GLU A 231 -2.36 10.43 19.82
N TYR A 232 -1.34 10.10 19.01
CA TYR A 232 -1.48 9.28 17.80
C TYR A 232 -1.19 7.80 17.99
N ASP A 233 -0.88 7.34 19.20
CA ASP A 233 -0.48 5.94 19.42
C ASP A 233 -1.58 4.93 19.05
N SER A 234 -2.85 5.32 19.20
CA SER A 234 -3.99 4.49 18.77
C SER A 234 -4.04 4.26 17.25
N LEU A 235 -3.34 5.09 16.46
CA LEU A 235 -3.28 4.99 15.00
C LEU A 235 -2.11 4.14 14.51
N ARG A 236 -1.18 3.72 15.39
CA ARG A 236 0.00 2.89 15.05
C ARG A 236 -0.37 1.44 14.86
N ARG A 237 -1.23 1.20 13.87
CA ARG A 237 -1.76 -0.12 13.50
C ARG A 237 -2.22 -0.12 12.05
N ALA A 238 -2.59 -1.27 11.50
CA ALA A 238 -3.20 -1.38 10.19
C ALA A 238 -4.64 -0.85 10.24
N ASN A 239 -4.86 0.35 9.73
CA ASN A 239 -6.14 1.03 9.64
C ASN A 239 -6.60 1.15 8.19
N VAL A 240 -7.77 1.75 7.99
CA VAL A 240 -8.31 2.11 6.69
C VAL A 240 -9.00 3.46 6.75
N PHE A 241 -8.92 4.21 5.64
CA PHE A 241 -9.86 5.29 5.35
C PHE A 241 -10.97 4.77 4.45
N ILE A 242 -12.20 5.23 4.69
CA ILE A 242 -13.35 4.92 3.85
C ILE A 242 -13.92 6.22 3.28
N SER A 243 -14.18 6.22 1.97
CA SER A 243 -14.88 7.28 1.27
C SER A 243 -16.16 6.73 0.65
N SER A 244 -17.30 7.37 0.92
CA SER A 244 -18.60 7.06 0.33
C SER A 244 -19.03 8.06 -0.76
N ASP A 245 -18.14 9.00 -1.12
CA ASP A 245 -18.41 10.10 -2.04
C ASP A 245 -17.39 10.23 -3.17
N LYS A 246 -16.78 9.08 -3.56
CA LYS A 246 -15.78 9.01 -4.63
C LYS A 246 -14.53 9.84 -4.35
N GLY A 247 -14.04 9.78 -3.10
CA GLY A 247 -12.80 10.41 -2.66
C GLY A 247 -12.91 11.91 -2.35
N ARG A 248 -14.11 12.49 -2.32
CA ARG A 248 -14.29 13.91 -1.91
C ARG A 248 -14.02 14.11 -0.43
N SER A 249 -14.39 13.12 0.38
CA SER A 249 -14.06 13.04 1.80
C SER A 249 -13.65 11.63 2.20
N TRP A 250 -12.86 11.54 3.26
CA TRP A 250 -12.36 10.29 3.79
C TRP A 250 -12.57 10.24 5.30
N ARG A 251 -12.94 9.07 5.83
CA ARG A 251 -13.10 8.85 7.25
C ARG A 251 -12.19 7.71 7.68
N LEU A 252 -11.37 7.98 8.68
CA LEU A 252 -10.52 6.96 9.31
C LEU A 252 -11.37 5.97 10.10
N HIS A 253 -11.11 4.68 9.89
CA HIS A 253 -11.61 3.59 10.71
C HIS A 253 -10.42 2.84 11.32
N ALA A 254 -10.49 2.62 12.63
CA ALA A 254 -9.48 1.86 13.33
C ALA A 254 -9.46 0.41 12.83
N GLY A 255 -8.27 -0.08 12.53
CA GLY A 255 -8.02 -1.46 12.15
C GLY A 255 -7.47 -2.27 13.31
N ILE A 256 -6.45 -3.06 13.03
CA ILE A 256 -5.88 -4.04 13.94
C ILE A 256 -4.40 -3.78 14.22
N ALA A 257 -3.96 -4.14 15.43
CA ALA A 257 -2.55 -4.28 15.73
C ALA A 257 -2.09 -5.66 15.25
N VAL A 258 -1.00 -5.68 14.47
CA VAL A 258 -0.43 -6.91 13.91
C VAL A 258 0.96 -7.14 14.50
N PRO A 259 1.27 -8.37 14.96
CA PRO A 259 2.60 -8.68 15.48
C PRO A 259 3.71 -8.31 14.50
N GLY A 260 4.66 -7.49 14.95
CA GLY A 260 5.80 -7.09 14.15
C GLY A 260 5.49 -6.15 12.97
N GLN A 261 4.31 -5.58 12.89
CA GLN A 261 4.04 -4.47 11.96
C GLN A 261 4.84 -3.24 12.40
N ARG A 262 5.52 -2.61 11.45
CA ARG A 262 6.27 -1.36 11.69
C ARG A 262 5.82 -0.21 10.80
N HIS A 263 5.35 -0.52 9.60
CA HIS A 263 5.10 0.41 8.51
C HIS A 263 3.67 0.23 7.97
N ASP A 264 3.40 0.82 6.84
CA ASP A 264 2.09 1.02 6.23
C ASP A 264 1.76 0.05 5.08
N GLU A 265 2.49 -1.06 4.94
CA GLU A 265 2.23 -2.00 3.84
C GLU A 265 1.10 -3.00 4.20
N ASN A 266 -0.09 -2.47 4.42
CA ASN A 266 -1.33 -3.23 4.49
C ASN A 266 -2.14 -3.04 3.21
N MET A 267 -2.82 -4.10 2.75
CA MET A 267 -3.67 -4.10 1.55
C MET A 267 -5.04 -4.65 1.88
N VAL A 268 -6.05 -4.19 1.18
CA VAL A 268 -7.43 -4.66 1.35
C VAL A 268 -7.97 -5.14 0.01
N ILE A 269 -8.57 -6.33 0.02
CA ILE A 269 -9.36 -6.87 -1.10
C ILE A 269 -10.77 -7.17 -0.62
N GLU A 270 -11.74 -7.02 -1.51
CA GLU A 270 -13.10 -7.52 -1.30
C GLU A 270 -13.19 -8.95 -1.83
N ARG A 271 -13.68 -9.88 -1.00
CA ARG A 271 -13.93 -11.27 -1.38
C ARG A 271 -15.28 -11.41 -2.08
N ARG A 272 -15.49 -12.52 -2.79
CA ARG A 272 -16.75 -12.78 -3.52
C ARG A 272 -17.98 -12.83 -2.63
N ASP A 273 -17.81 -13.21 -1.37
CA ASP A 273 -18.89 -13.19 -0.36
C ASP A 273 -19.19 -11.79 0.19
N GLY A 274 -18.48 -10.77 -0.28
CA GLY A 274 -18.62 -9.37 0.14
C GLY A 274 -17.87 -9.04 1.43
N SER A 275 -17.23 -10.00 2.09
CA SER A 275 -16.30 -9.74 3.18
C SER A 275 -15.00 -9.13 2.65
N LEU A 276 -14.24 -8.46 3.53
CA LEU A 276 -12.94 -7.90 3.18
C LEU A 276 -11.84 -8.74 3.83
N ALA A 277 -10.72 -8.88 3.12
CA ALA A 277 -9.48 -9.39 3.68
C ALA A 277 -8.43 -8.28 3.66
N MET A 278 -7.86 -7.97 4.82
CA MET A 278 -6.69 -7.13 4.97
C MET A 278 -5.45 -8.01 5.12
N THR A 279 -4.45 -7.79 4.28
CA THR A 279 -3.14 -8.46 4.39
C THR A 279 -2.09 -7.44 4.81
N VAL A 280 -1.23 -7.81 5.76
CA VAL A 280 -0.31 -6.87 6.43
C VAL A 280 1.10 -7.44 6.45
N ARG A 281 2.07 -6.64 5.99
CA ARG A 281 3.50 -6.95 6.13
C ARG A 281 3.90 -6.96 7.60
N SER A 282 4.75 -7.93 7.98
CA SER A 282 5.31 -8.02 9.32
C SER A 282 6.79 -8.43 9.29
N LYS A 283 7.56 -7.99 10.30
CA LYS A 283 8.92 -8.48 10.56
C LYS A 283 8.94 -9.81 11.34
N ALA A 284 7.77 -10.29 11.77
CA ALA A 284 7.66 -11.57 12.49
C ALA A 284 7.78 -12.81 11.58
N GLY A 285 8.05 -12.61 10.28
CA GLY A 285 8.26 -13.71 9.34
C GLY A 285 7.01 -14.14 8.58
N TRP A 286 5.91 -13.38 8.67
CA TRP A 286 4.63 -13.68 8.08
C TRP A 286 4.01 -12.48 7.36
N ILE A 287 3.20 -12.73 6.35
CA ILE A 287 2.09 -11.85 5.99
C ILE A 287 0.95 -12.25 6.92
N TYR A 288 0.43 -11.29 7.68
CA TYR A 288 -0.77 -11.48 8.49
C TYR A 288 -2.01 -11.17 7.69
N ARG A 289 -3.13 -11.83 8.07
CA ARG A 289 -4.45 -11.57 7.49
C ARG A 289 -5.47 -11.27 8.58
N SER A 290 -6.42 -10.39 8.28
CA SER A 290 -7.59 -10.12 9.09
C SER A 290 -8.81 -9.95 8.18
N LEU A 291 -9.99 -10.33 8.66
CA LEU A 291 -11.23 -10.28 7.91
C LEU A 291 -12.19 -9.24 8.50
N SER A 292 -12.96 -8.62 7.62
CA SER A 292 -14.06 -7.72 7.98
C SER A 292 -15.34 -8.14 7.28
N TYR A 293 -16.45 -8.18 8.02
CA TYR A 293 -17.78 -8.55 7.53
C TYR A 293 -18.75 -7.36 7.48
N ASP A 294 -18.26 -6.15 7.80
CA ASP A 294 -19.01 -4.90 7.88
C ASP A 294 -18.40 -3.78 7.01
N LYS A 295 -17.77 -4.18 5.88
CA LYS A 295 -17.13 -3.27 4.92
C LYS A 295 -16.00 -2.43 5.52
N GLY A 296 -15.18 -3.06 6.39
CA GLY A 296 -13.95 -2.46 6.91
C GLY A 296 -14.14 -1.62 8.18
N ARG A 297 -15.31 -1.67 8.80
CA ARG A 297 -15.58 -0.90 10.02
C ARG A 297 -15.03 -1.61 11.27
N THR A 298 -15.09 -2.94 11.28
CA THR A 298 -14.43 -3.78 12.28
C THR A 298 -13.66 -4.93 11.61
N TRP A 299 -12.67 -5.46 12.33
CA TRP A 299 -11.74 -6.46 11.81
C TRP A 299 -11.53 -7.59 12.81
N SER A 300 -11.43 -8.82 12.34
CA SER A 300 -11.09 -9.99 13.17
C SER A 300 -9.68 -9.86 13.75
N ALA A 301 -9.39 -10.66 14.79
CA ALA A 301 -8.00 -10.81 15.24
C ALA A 301 -7.09 -11.21 14.05
N PRO A 302 -5.85 -10.70 13.98
CA PRO A 302 -4.92 -11.04 12.91
C PRO A 302 -4.47 -12.49 13.04
N GLU A 303 -4.37 -13.18 11.92
CA GLU A 303 -3.86 -14.56 11.82
C GLU A 303 -2.59 -14.60 10.96
N GLU A 304 -1.69 -15.51 11.24
CA GLU A 304 -0.55 -15.85 10.37
C GLU A 304 -1.11 -16.48 9.09
N TRP A 305 -0.88 -15.83 7.96
CA TRP A 305 -1.46 -16.30 6.71
C TRP A 305 -0.45 -17.01 5.82
N GLN A 306 0.68 -16.36 5.52
CA GLN A 306 1.74 -16.96 4.71
C GLN A 306 3.11 -16.57 5.25
N PRO A 307 4.07 -17.51 5.38
CA PRO A 307 5.44 -17.17 5.74
C PRO A 307 6.03 -16.23 4.70
N HIS A 308 6.70 -15.15 5.12
CA HIS A 308 7.22 -14.15 4.20
C HIS A 308 8.41 -13.38 4.79
N VAL A 309 9.34 -13.03 3.92
CA VAL A 309 10.41 -12.09 4.29
C VAL A 309 9.83 -10.71 4.61
N ASN A 310 10.50 -9.97 5.48
CA ASN A 310 10.10 -8.61 5.83
C ASN A 310 10.18 -7.66 4.62
N SER A 311 9.16 -7.70 3.75
CA SER A 311 9.02 -6.89 2.54
C SER A 311 7.55 -6.67 2.19
N ARG A 312 7.26 -5.66 1.38
CA ARG A 312 5.94 -5.48 0.76
C ARG A 312 5.63 -6.66 -0.14
N HIS A 313 4.38 -7.11 -0.13
CA HIS A 313 3.75 -7.96 -1.14
C HIS A 313 2.76 -7.11 -1.93
N PHE A 314 2.14 -7.68 -2.97
CA PHE A 314 1.07 -7.04 -3.72
C PHE A 314 -0.05 -8.04 -3.95
N ILE A 315 -1.28 -7.67 -3.64
CA ILE A 315 -2.48 -8.48 -3.88
C ILE A 315 -3.57 -7.62 -4.52
N ARG A 316 -4.23 -8.16 -5.57
CA ARG A 316 -5.31 -7.44 -6.24
C ARG A 316 -6.27 -8.41 -6.92
N ARG A 317 -7.55 -8.01 -7.00
CA ARG A 317 -8.53 -8.71 -7.83
C ARG A 317 -8.36 -8.29 -9.27
N LEU A 318 -8.31 -9.25 -10.17
CA LEU A 318 -8.27 -9.10 -11.62
C LEU A 318 -9.69 -8.90 -12.17
N ALA A 319 -9.79 -8.41 -13.40
CA ALA A 319 -11.06 -8.15 -14.08
C ALA A 319 -11.93 -9.42 -14.26
N ASP A 320 -11.29 -10.58 -14.39
CA ASP A 320 -11.98 -11.88 -14.49
C ASP A 320 -12.42 -12.45 -13.14
N GLY A 321 -12.16 -11.74 -12.04
CA GLY A 321 -12.56 -12.12 -10.69
C GLY A 321 -11.55 -13.02 -9.94
N ARG A 322 -10.43 -13.40 -10.55
CA ARG A 322 -9.32 -14.08 -9.87
C ARG A 322 -8.52 -13.12 -9.03
N LEU A 323 -7.77 -13.61 -8.06
CA LEU A 323 -6.79 -12.82 -7.32
C LEU A 323 -5.38 -13.04 -7.87
N LEU A 324 -4.66 -11.94 -8.02
CA LEU A 324 -3.22 -11.91 -8.23
C LEU A 324 -2.52 -11.68 -6.90
N LEU A 325 -1.48 -12.46 -6.61
CA LEU A 325 -0.54 -12.23 -5.50
C LEU A 325 0.87 -12.16 -6.05
N VAL A 326 1.60 -11.09 -5.72
CA VAL A 326 3.04 -10.98 -6.01
C VAL A 326 3.80 -10.89 -4.70
N ARG A 327 4.73 -11.82 -4.49
CA ARG A 327 5.46 -11.96 -3.23
C ARG A 327 6.85 -12.58 -3.44
N HIS A 328 7.66 -12.60 -2.40
CA HIS A 328 8.95 -13.31 -2.38
C HIS A 328 8.77 -14.78 -2.01
N GLY A 329 9.45 -15.67 -2.74
CA GLY A 329 9.41 -17.12 -2.51
C GLY A 329 8.10 -17.80 -2.91
N MET A 330 7.95 -19.06 -2.60
CA MET A 330 6.71 -19.81 -2.72
C MET A 330 5.74 -19.45 -1.59
N THR A 331 4.46 -19.77 -1.72
CA THR A 331 3.42 -19.38 -0.76
C THR A 331 3.57 -19.99 0.63
N ASP A 332 4.32 -21.06 0.74
CA ASP A 332 4.69 -21.78 1.97
C ASP A 332 6.14 -21.58 2.38
N GLU A 333 6.86 -20.62 1.75
CA GLU A 333 8.28 -20.39 1.96
C GLU A 333 8.54 -18.96 2.49
N GLN A 334 9.44 -18.86 3.47
CA GLN A 334 10.09 -17.61 3.84
C GLN A 334 11.50 -17.57 3.26
N THR A 335 11.74 -16.72 2.26
CA THR A 335 13.08 -16.53 1.73
C THR A 335 13.98 -15.83 2.77
N PRO A 336 15.28 -16.16 2.85
CA PRO A 336 16.19 -15.53 3.83
C PRO A 336 16.47 -14.06 3.53
N LYS A 337 16.23 -13.61 2.28
CA LYS A 337 16.43 -12.25 1.79
C LYS A 337 15.34 -11.89 0.79
N ARG A 338 15.19 -10.59 0.48
CA ARG A 338 14.33 -10.11 -0.60
C ARG A 338 14.87 -10.57 -1.96
N SER A 339 14.35 -11.69 -2.45
CA SER A 339 14.72 -12.33 -3.72
C SER A 339 13.58 -13.21 -4.20
N HIS A 340 13.68 -13.79 -5.38
CA HIS A 340 12.69 -14.71 -5.94
C HIS A 340 11.28 -14.10 -5.93
N LEU A 341 11.14 -12.90 -6.49
CA LEU A 341 9.82 -12.29 -6.66
C LEU A 341 8.99 -13.15 -7.62
N ARG A 342 7.81 -13.56 -7.19
CA ARG A 342 6.92 -14.46 -7.93
C ARG A 342 5.50 -13.95 -7.97
N ALA A 343 4.77 -14.32 -9.01
CA ALA A 343 3.34 -14.07 -9.18
C ALA A 343 2.54 -15.36 -9.09
N PHE A 344 1.40 -15.30 -8.42
CA PHE A 344 0.45 -16.41 -8.22
C PHE A 344 -0.96 -15.98 -8.55
N ILE A 345 -1.82 -16.93 -8.94
CA ILE A 345 -3.25 -16.74 -9.18
C ILE A 345 -4.04 -17.58 -8.18
N SER A 346 -5.13 -17.01 -7.67
CA SER A 346 -6.13 -17.73 -6.88
C SER A 346 -7.52 -17.60 -7.52
N GLU A 347 -8.23 -18.71 -7.61
CA GLU A 347 -9.61 -18.80 -8.10
C GLU A 347 -10.65 -18.85 -6.97
N ASP A 348 -10.19 -19.02 -5.73
CA ASP A 348 -11.00 -19.29 -4.52
C ASP A 348 -10.80 -18.24 -3.40
N ASP A 349 -10.61 -16.98 -3.81
CA ASP A 349 -10.43 -15.82 -2.90
C ASP A 349 -9.25 -15.96 -1.91
N GLY A 350 -8.13 -16.56 -2.39
CA GLY A 350 -6.88 -16.64 -1.65
C GLY A 350 -6.82 -17.81 -0.66
N ILE A 351 -7.68 -18.83 -0.82
CA ILE A 351 -7.58 -20.10 -0.09
C ILE A 351 -6.43 -20.92 -0.67
N THR A 352 -6.42 -21.09 -1.99
CA THR A 352 -5.32 -21.77 -2.70
C THR A 352 -4.69 -20.85 -3.75
N TRP A 353 -3.43 -21.10 -4.05
CA TRP A 353 -2.64 -20.32 -5.01
C TRP A 353 -1.98 -21.24 -6.02
N GLN A 354 -2.05 -20.87 -7.29
CA GLN A 354 -1.53 -21.64 -8.42
C GLN A 354 -0.48 -20.84 -9.20
N GLY A 355 0.34 -21.55 -9.98
CA GLY A 355 1.37 -20.95 -10.81
C GLY A 355 2.68 -20.74 -10.06
N GLY A 356 3.14 -19.49 -9.98
CA GLY A 356 4.41 -19.13 -9.35
C GLY A 356 5.44 -18.65 -10.37
N LEU A 357 4.98 -17.88 -11.40
CA LEU A 357 5.85 -17.26 -12.38
C LEU A 357 6.96 -16.48 -11.68
N LEU A 358 8.22 -16.84 -11.94
CA LEU A 358 9.38 -16.16 -11.39
C LEU A 358 9.64 -14.85 -12.14
N LEU A 359 9.31 -13.73 -11.53
CA LEU A 359 9.52 -12.41 -12.12
C LEU A 359 10.99 -11.98 -12.06
N ASP A 360 11.63 -12.24 -10.91
CA ASP A 360 13.06 -11.92 -10.72
C ASP A 360 13.66 -12.76 -9.57
N GLU A 361 14.73 -13.50 -9.83
CA GLU A 361 15.43 -14.35 -8.88
C GLU A 361 16.48 -13.61 -8.05
N ARG A 362 16.91 -12.42 -8.51
CA ARG A 362 18.02 -11.67 -7.92
C ARG A 362 17.74 -11.22 -6.48
N GLN A 363 18.79 -10.92 -5.73
CA GLN A 363 18.69 -10.32 -4.40
C GLN A 363 18.48 -8.80 -4.50
N GLY A 364 17.93 -8.23 -3.41
CA GLY A 364 17.69 -6.80 -3.29
C GLY A 364 16.44 -6.32 -4.02
N ILE A 365 15.57 -7.24 -4.42
CA ILE A 365 14.28 -6.95 -5.05
C ILE A 365 13.28 -6.50 -3.99
N SER A 366 12.51 -5.44 -4.27
CA SER A 366 11.55 -4.90 -3.31
C SER A 366 10.33 -4.30 -3.98
N TYR A 367 9.29 -4.09 -3.20
CA TYR A 367 8.13 -3.23 -3.40
C TYR A 367 7.37 -3.42 -4.72
N PRO A 368 6.85 -4.64 -4.98
CA PRO A 368 5.96 -4.83 -6.13
C PRO A 368 4.70 -3.97 -6.00
N ASP A 369 4.33 -3.31 -7.09
CA ASP A 369 3.05 -2.65 -7.30
C ASP A 369 2.59 -2.85 -8.73
N GLY A 370 1.27 -2.83 -9.01
CA GLY A 370 0.83 -3.13 -10.35
C GLY A 370 -0.63 -2.79 -10.67
N PHE A 371 -0.97 -3.11 -11.89
CA PHE A 371 -2.33 -3.02 -12.44
C PHE A 371 -2.54 -4.10 -13.52
N GLU A 372 -3.79 -4.35 -13.86
CA GLU A 372 -4.19 -5.11 -15.04
C GLU A 372 -4.69 -4.13 -16.11
N SER A 373 -4.16 -4.25 -17.31
CA SER A 373 -4.60 -3.44 -18.46
C SER A 373 -5.86 -4.01 -19.10
N SER A 374 -6.58 -3.19 -19.85
CA SER A 374 -7.82 -3.59 -20.53
C SER A 374 -7.66 -4.72 -21.55
N ASP A 375 -6.44 -5.01 -21.98
CA ASP A 375 -6.10 -6.12 -22.88
C ASP A 375 -5.61 -7.38 -22.13
N GLY A 376 -5.84 -7.44 -20.80
CA GLY A 376 -5.57 -8.61 -19.96
C GLY A 376 -4.10 -8.82 -19.57
N TYR A 377 -3.21 -7.87 -19.89
CA TYR A 377 -1.84 -7.94 -19.40
C TYR A 377 -1.73 -7.32 -17.99
N ILE A 378 -0.99 -7.97 -17.15
CA ILE A 378 -0.62 -7.52 -15.82
C ILE A 378 0.74 -6.83 -15.90
N TYR A 379 0.86 -5.66 -15.30
CA TYR A 379 2.08 -4.87 -15.22
C TYR A 379 2.48 -4.75 -13.76
N ILE A 380 3.68 -5.19 -13.41
CA ILE A 380 4.24 -5.10 -12.07
C ILE A 380 5.53 -4.29 -12.12
N SER A 381 5.57 -3.14 -11.45
CA SER A 381 6.81 -2.43 -11.16
C SER A 381 7.39 -2.89 -9.83
N TYR A 382 8.71 -2.89 -9.72
CA TYR A 382 9.45 -3.22 -8.50
C TYR A 382 10.83 -2.60 -8.55
N ASP A 383 11.51 -2.49 -7.41
CA ASP A 383 12.87 -1.94 -7.35
C ASP A 383 13.92 -3.01 -7.05
N ARG A 384 15.16 -2.70 -7.38
CA ARG A 384 16.33 -3.50 -7.04
C ARG A 384 17.50 -2.66 -6.58
N ASN A 385 18.08 -3.04 -5.43
CA ASN A 385 19.31 -2.46 -4.86
C ASN A 385 19.28 -0.91 -4.83
N ARG A 386 18.27 -0.35 -4.21
CA ARG A 386 17.85 1.06 -4.17
C ARG A 386 18.98 2.09 -4.17
N SER A 387 20.01 1.87 -3.34
CA SER A 387 21.16 2.78 -3.16
C SER A 387 22.42 2.35 -3.92
N LYS A 388 22.36 1.26 -4.70
CA LYS A 388 23.47 0.75 -5.52
C LYS A 388 23.11 0.79 -7.00
N ASP A 389 22.31 -0.16 -7.45
CA ASP A 389 21.85 -0.20 -8.84
C ASP A 389 20.68 0.77 -9.04
N GLY A 390 19.81 0.93 -8.03
CA GLY A 390 18.65 1.84 -8.02
C GLY A 390 17.67 1.58 -9.15
N GLU A 391 17.67 0.33 -9.67
CA GLU A 391 16.84 -0.04 -10.81
C GLU A 391 15.35 0.01 -10.43
N ILE A 392 14.55 0.70 -11.22
CA ILE A 392 13.10 0.56 -11.26
C ILE A 392 12.78 -0.33 -12.45
N LEU A 393 12.10 -1.42 -12.21
CA LEU A 393 11.90 -2.53 -13.14
C LEU A 393 10.42 -2.75 -13.43
N LEU A 394 10.15 -3.36 -14.57
CA LEU A 394 8.83 -3.76 -15.05
C LEU A 394 8.83 -5.25 -15.41
N ALA A 395 7.81 -5.96 -14.93
CA ALA A 395 7.37 -7.24 -15.49
C ALA A 395 5.98 -7.04 -16.12
N ARG A 396 5.78 -7.56 -17.33
CA ARG A 396 4.50 -7.60 -18.04
C ARG A 396 4.21 -9.03 -18.44
N PHE A 397 3.07 -9.55 -18.01
CA PHE A 397 2.69 -10.94 -18.22
C PHE A 397 1.16 -11.10 -18.20
N THR A 398 0.65 -12.26 -18.50
CA THR A 398 -0.78 -12.59 -18.42
C THR A 398 -1.04 -13.59 -17.28
N PRO A 399 -2.30 -13.78 -16.84
CA PRO A 399 -2.63 -14.84 -15.90
C PRO A 399 -2.21 -16.23 -16.40
N ASP A 400 -2.25 -16.48 -17.73
CA ASP A 400 -1.81 -17.76 -18.31
C ASP A 400 -0.30 -17.98 -18.15
N ASP A 401 0.51 -16.93 -18.29
CA ASP A 401 1.95 -17.01 -18.02
C ASP A 401 2.19 -17.41 -16.55
N VAL A 402 1.40 -16.87 -15.62
CA VAL A 402 1.51 -17.20 -14.19
C VAL A 402 1.18 -18.66 -13.96
N LEU A 403 0.07 -19.17 -14.52
CA LEU A 403 -0.36 -20.56 -14.36
C LEU A 403 0.62 -21.55 -14.97
N ARG A 404 1.27 -21.22 -16.08
CA ARG A 404 2.31 -22.03 -16.72
C ARG A 404 3.66 -21.94 -16.03
N GLY A 405 3.91 -20.87 -15.24
CA GLY A 405 5.20 -20.60 -14.59
C GLY A 405 6.28 -20.06 -15.54
N GLU A 406 5.91 -19.72 -16.78
CA GLU A 406 6.80 -19.19 -17.82
C GLU A 406 6.06 -18.20 -18.73
N ILE A 407 6.81 -17.32 -19.40
CA ILE A 407 6.24 -16.36 -20.36
C ILE A 407 5.93 -17.09 -21.67
N VAL A 408 4.65 -17.17 -22.00
CA VAL A 408 4.14 -17.68 -23.28
C VAL A 408 3.38 -16.62 -24.06
N SER A 409 2.97 -15.54 -23.41
CA SER A 409 2.25 -14.46 -24.05
C SER A 409 3.16 -13.65 -24.98
N PRO A 410 2.67 -13.20 -26.16
CA PRO A 410 3.51 -12.56 -27.19
C PRO A 410 4.22 -11.28 -26.74
N ARG A 411 3.64 -10.57 -25.76
CA ARG A 411 4.19 -9.31 -25.24
C ARG A 411 4.71 -9.45 -23.81
N GLY A 412 4.77 -10.66 -23.29
CA GLY A 412 5.33 -10.91 -21.96
C GLY A 412 6.81 -10.52 -21.91
N VAL A 413 7.20 -9.85 -20.82
CA VAL A 413 8.59 -9.44 -20.60
C VAL A 413 8.85 -9.36 -19.09
N LEU A 414 10.05 -9.77 -18.70
CA LEU A 414 10.51 -9.69 -17.31
C LEU A 414 11.74 -8.78 -17.21
N ARG A 415 11.92 -8.13 -16.06
CA ARG A 415 13.11 -7.34 -15.72
C ARG A 415 13.41 -6.20 -16.71
N LYS A 416 12.37 -5.65 -17.36
CA LYS A 416 12.51 -4.48 -18.23
C LYS A 416 12.77 -3.24 -17.37
N ILE A 417 13.77 -2.45 -17.74
CA ILE A 417 14.14 -1.24 -17.02
C ILE A 417 13.16 -0.10 -17.32
N ILE A 418 12.59 0.50 -16.27
CA ILE A 418 11.87 1.77 -16.33
C ILE A 418 12.87 2.91 -16.13
N SER A 419 13.71 2.82 -15.10
CA SER A 419 14.69 3.83 -14.74
C SER A 419 15.90 3.20 -14.07
N THR A 420 17.06 3.80 -14.33
CA THR A 420 18.28 3.60 -13.53
C THR A 420 18.87 4.96 -13.19
N PRO A 421 19.39 5.16 -11.98
CA PRO A 421 20.05 6.40 -11.60
C PRO A 421 21.30 6.62 -12.45
N GLY A 422 21.47 7.84 -12.98
CA GLY A 422 22.67 8.21 -13.71
C GLY A 422 23.89 8.45 -12.83
N ARG A 423 23.68 8.69 -11.51
CA ARG A 423 24.72 8.90 -10.52
C ARG A 423 24.56 7.93 -9.37
N ILE A 424 25.33 6.86 -9.37
CA ILE A 424 25.41 5.97 -8.22
C ILE A 424 26.24 6.69 -7.14
N LYS A 425 25.66 6.92 -5.96
CA LYS A 425 26.44 7.34 -4.78
C LYS A 425 27.41 6.19 -4.50
N THR A 426 28.66 6.32 -4.92
CA THR A 426 29.72 5.49 -4.37
C THR A 426 29.67 5.71 -2.86
N HIS A 427 29.30 4.69 -2.10
CA HIS A 427 29.40 4.74 -0.66
C HIS A 427 30.82 5.18 -0.31
N ARG A 428 30.99 6.44 0.08
CA ARG A 428 32.18 6.81 0.84
C ARG A 428 32.14 5.90 2.07
N SER A 429 33.02 4.89 2.04
CA SER A 429 33.29 4.11 3.24
C SER A 429 33.63 5.12 4.32
N LYS A 430 32.74 5.32 5.28
CA LYS A 430 33.10 5.99 6.52
C LYS A 430 34.01 5.03 7.29
N THR A 431 35.24 4.87 6.83
CA THR A 431 36.35 4.43 7.65
C THR A 431 36.86 5.66 8.37
N ARG A 432 36.37 5.83 9.58
CA ARG A 432 37.15 6.30 10.74
C ARG A 432 36.33 6.20 12.01
#